data_f4ace63b0b55d90a7f14f544e7c27753
#
_entry.id   f4ace63b0b55d90a7f14f544e7c27753
#
_cell.length_a   1.000
_cell.length_b   1.000
_cell.length_c   1.000
_cell.angle_alpha   90.00
_cell.angle_beta   90.00
_cell.angle_gamma   90.00
#
_symmetry.space_group_name_H-M   'P 1'
#
loop_
_entity.id
_entity.type
_entity.pdbx_description
1 polymer ?
#
loop_
_entity_poly.entity_id
_entity_poly.type
_entity_poly.pdbx_seq_one_letter_code
_entity_poly.pdbx_strand_id
1 'polypeptide(L)'
;AVVVANAVLHGMKDNETAQSPGMKYKHYAPKARVVIVDANRKTYEAFVNKQKGAFALCFDEDEVDIPRVNYGSESDDLSQARELFDALRKLDEMGAKTVYARIPHTTGVGMAVYNRLIRAAAFTVIDLNKPFTLGLTGQSGAGKSYICKKLEKHGFNIVDCDDVVKNIYDNDKILVKSL
;
A
#
# COMPACT_ATOMS: atom_id res chain seq x y z
N ALA A 1 6.22 -2.00 26.86
CA ALA A 1 6.01 -1.69 25.44
C ALA A 1 5.37 -2.91 24.78
N VAL A 2 4.24 -2.73 24.09
CA VAL A 2 3.61 -3.81 23.32
C VAL A 2 4.30 -3.85 21.97
N VAL A 3 4.91 -4.99 21.65
CA VAL A 3 5.57 -5.22 20.35
C VAL A 3 4.58 -5.93 19.44
N VAL A 4 4.26 -5.31 18.28
CA VAL A 4 3.42 -5.93 17.27
C VAL A 4 4.23 -6.98 16.50
N ALA A 5 3.74 -8.23 16.47
CA ALA A 5 4.44 -9.30 15.75
C ALA A 5 4.43 -9.05 14.23
N ASN A 6 5.55 -9.33 13.55
CA ASN A 6 5.68 -9.15 12.11
C ASN A 6 4.60 -9.88 11.29
N ALA A 7 4.16 -11.06 11.74
CA ALA A 7 3.08 -11.81 11.12
C ALA A 7 1.72 -11.08 11.12
N VAL A 8 1.54 -10.11 12.03
CA VAL A 8 0.34 -9.27 12.07
C VAL A 8 0.38 -8.18 11.00
N LEU A 9 1.58 -7.70 10.66
CA LEU A 9 1.79 -6.61 9.69
C LEU A 9 1.96 -7.12 8.25
N HIS A 10 2.56 -8.29 8.07
CA HIS A 10 3.01 -8.79 6.76
C HIS A 10 2.50 -10.20 6.41
N GLY A 11 1.68 -10.81 7.27
CA GLY A 11 1.27 -12.21 7.11
C GLY A 11 2.31 -13.21 7.61
N MET A 12 1.90 -14.47 7.70
CA MET A 12 2.79 -15.58 8.10
C MET A 12 3.55 -16.10 6.89
N LYS A 13 4.85 -16.38 7.07
CA LYS A 13 5.63 -17.17 6.11
C LYS A 13 5.30 -18.65 6.24
N ASP A 14 5.53 -19.44 5.19
CA ASP A 14 5.14 -20.88 5.12
C ASP A 14 5.63 -21.77 6.27
N ASN A 15 6.64 -21.33 7.02
CA ASN A 15 7.24 -22.08 8.14
C ASN A 15 7.05 -21.42 9.53
N GLU A 16 6.18 -20.41 9.66
CA GLU A 16 5.92 -19.76 10.95
C GLU A 16 4.78 -20.43 11.72
N THR A 17 4.99 -20.66 13.03
CA THR A 17 3.93 -21.17 13.91
C THR A 17 3.03 -20.03 14.37
N ALA A 18 1.71 -20.17 14.18
CA ALA A 18 0.73 -19.20 14.62
C ALA A 18 0.77 -19.01 16.15
N GLN A 19 1.09 -17.79 16.60
CA GLN A 19 1.16 -17.43 18.02
C GLN A 19 -0.23 -17.19 18.64
N SER A 20 -1.28 -17.06 17.83
CA SER A 20 -2.66 -16.95 18.30
C SER A 20 -3.63 -17.56 17.29
N PRO A 21 -4.81 -18.06 17.74
CA PRO A 21 -5.83 -18.63 16.84
C PRO A 21 -6.26 -17.68 15.72
N GLY A 22 -6.30 -16.37 15.99
CA GLY A 22 -6.67 -15.35 15.00
C GLY A 22 -5.67 -15.15 13.85
N MET A 23 -4.46 -15.68 13.95
CA MET A 23 -3.47 -15.63 12.86
C MET A 23 -3.73 -16.69 11.78
N LYS A 24 -4.39 -17.79 12.14
CA LYS A 24 -4.57 -18.97 11.27
C LYS A 24 -5.92 -19.00 10.54
N TYR A 25 -6.96 -18.35 11.07
CA TYR A 25 -8.30 -18.44 10.53
C TYR A 25 -8.71 -17.18 9.77
N LYS A 26 -9.24 -17.35 8.55
CA LYS A 26 -9.97 -16.32 7.81
C LYS A 26 -11.29 -16.06 8.52
N HIS A 27 -11.37 -15.04 9.38
CA HIS A 27 -12.63 -14.72 10.07
C HIS A 27 -13.69 -14.13 9.14
N TYR A 28 -13.30 -13.40 8.12
CA TYR A 28 -14.14 -12.92 7.03
C TYR A 28 -13.22 -12.60 5.84
N ALA A 29 -13.49 -13.23 4.72
CA ALA A 29 -12.81 -12.91 3.46
C ALA A 29 -13.87 -12.34 2.51
N PRO A 30 -13.82 -11.03 2.18
CA PRO A 30 -14.69 -10.47 1.15
C PRO A 30 -14.53 -11.22 -0.16
N LYS A 31 -15.60 -11.27 -0.95
CA LYS A 31 -15.55 -11.79 -2.34
C LYS A 31 -14.71 -10.86 -3.22
N ALA A 32 -14.78 -9.55 -2.94
CA ALA A 32 -14.01 -8.54 -3.62
C ALA A 32 -12.52 -8.66 -3.30
N ARG A 33 -11.68 -8.35 -4.28
CA ARG A 33 -10.24 -8.10 -4.04
C ARG A 33 -10.10 -6.75 -3.33
N VAL A 34 -9.76 -6.77 -2.05
CA VAL A 34 -9.48 -5.56 -1.28
C VAL A 34 -7.99 -5.22 -1.36
N VAL A 35 -7.68 -3.96 -1.56
CA VAL A 35 -6.33 -3.39 -1.58
C VAL A 35 -6.31 -2.19 -0.66
N ILE A 36 -5.47 -2.21 0.37
CA ILE A 36 -5.29 -1.06 1.26
C ILE A 36 -4.40 -0.04 0.56
N VAL A 37 -4.79 1.22 0.62
CA VAL A 37 -4.00 2.35 0.09
C VAL A 37 -3.51 3.18 1.28
N ASP A 38 -2.21 3.13 1.50
CA ASP A 38 -1.51 3.95 2.48
C ASP A 38 -1.14 5.29 1.85
N ALA A 39 -1.92 6.31 2.17
CA ALA A 39 -1.78 7.64 1.61
C ALA A 39 -2.48 8.68 2.51
N ASN A 40 -2.06 9.94 2.41
CA ASN A 40 -2.88 11.02 2.91
C ASN A 40 -4.18 11.16 2.10
N ARG A 41 -5.18 11.86 2.65
CA ARG A 41 -6.52 12.02 2.05
C ARG A 41 -6.48 12.44 0.58
N LYS A 42 -5.77 13.52 0.26
CA LYS A 42 -5.73 14.06 -1.12
C LYS A 42 -5.11 13.08 -2.11
N THR A 43 -4.04 12.41 -1.71
CA THR A 43 -3.36 11.40 -2.53
C THR A 43 -4.25 10.17 -2.74
N TYR A 44 -4.96 9.72 -1.70
CA TYR A 44 -5.92 8.63 -1.78
C TYR A 44 -7.05 8.95 -2.77
N GLU A 45 -7.72 10.09 -2.61
CA GLU A 45 -8.81 10.55 -3.47
C GLU A 45 -8.35 10.64 -4.94
N ALA A 46 -7.20 11.29 -5.19
CA ALA A 46 -6.64 11.43 -6.52
C ALA A 46 -6.26 10.08 -7.18
N PHE A 47 -5.82 9.11 -6.37
CA PHE A 47 -5.51 7.77 -6.85
C PHE A 47 -6.78 6.99 -7.18
N VAL A 48 -7.74 6.97 -6.25
CA VAL A 48 -8.95 6.15 -6.34
C VAL A 48 -9.86 6.61 -7.46
N ASN A 49 -9.99 7.92 -7.68
CA ASN A 49 -10.81 8.50 -8.75
C ASN A 49 -10.33 8.12 -10.16
N LYS A 50 -9.09 7.65 -10.32
CA LYS A 50 -8.57 7.12 -11.58
C LYS A 50 -8.89 5.64 -11.81
N GLN A 51 -9.43 4.94 -10.80
CA GLN A 51 -9.65 3.49 -10.84
C GLN A 51 -11.03 3.14 -11.38
N LYS A 52 -11.20 3.16 -12.69
CA LYS A 52 -12.49 2.85 -13.35
C LYS A 52 -12.97 1.44 -13.02
N GLY A 53 -14.23 1.32 -12.62
CA GLY A 53 -14.87 0.03 -12.32
C GLY A 53 -14.51 -0.56 -10.94
N ALA A 54 -13.75 0.17 -10.13
CA ALA A 54 -13.47 -0.18 -8.76
C ALA A 54 -14.45 0.50 -7.79
N PHE A 55 -14.39 0.09 -6.53
CA PHE A 55 -15.12 0.67 -5.41
C PHE A 55 -14.14 1.22 -4.39
N ALA A 56 -14.57 2.21 -3.61
CA ALA A 56 -13.83 2.75 -2.49
C ALA A 56 -14.41 2.27 -1.15
N LEU A 57 -13.55 1.91 -0.21
CA LEU A 57 -13.84 1.78 1.20
C LEU A 57 -13.09 2.90 1.92
N CYS A 58 -13.79 3.92 2.38
CA CYS A 58 -13.18 5.18 2.77
C CYS A 58 -13.81 5.76 4.04
N PHE A 59 -13.27 6.86 4.53
CA PHE A 59 -13.83 7.58 5.65
C PHE A 59 -14.98 8.50 5.22
N ASP A 60 -15.76 8.99 6.19
CA ASP A 60 -16.90 9.86 5.94
C ASP A 60 -16.50 11.17 5.28
N GLU A 61 -15.30 11.66 5.59
CA GLU A 61 -14.74 12.91 5.10
C GLU A 61 -14.11 12.82 3.71
N ASP A 62 -13.89 11.60 3.17
CA ASP A 62 -13.26 11.42 1.86
C ASP A 62 -14.21 11.75 0.72
N GLU A 63 -13.70 12.48 -0.28
CA GLU A 63 -14.43 12.87 -1.48
C GLU A 63 -13.94 12.07 -2.70
N VAL A 64 -14.68 11.00 -3.03
CA VAL A 64 -14.34 10.14 -4.16
C VAL A 64 -15.52 10.05 -5.15
N ASP A 65 -15.19 10.01 -6.45
CA ASP A 65 -16.15 10.03 -7.56
C ASP A 65 -16.59 8.63 -8.01
N ILE A 66 -15.95 7.57 -7.49
CA ILE A 66 -16.34 6.18 -7.77
C ILE A 66 -17.34 5.66 -6.73
N PRO A 67 -18.07 4.57 -6.99
CA PRO A 67 -18.94 3.95 -6.00
C PRO A 67 -18.18 3.65 -4.71
N ARG A 68 -18.77 4.02 -3.56
CA ARG A 68 -18.09 3.95 -2.28
C ARG A 68 -18.98 3.43 -1.16
N VAL A 69 -18.34 2.90 -0.14
CA VAL A 69 -18.93 2.62 1.16
C VAL A 69 -18.01 3.22 2.23
N ASN A 70 -18.59 3.98 3.13
CA ASN A 70 -17.84 4.53 4.26
C ASN A 70 -17.79 3.53 5.41
N TYR A 71 -16.74 3.59 6.21
CA TYR A 71 -16.58 2.76 7.41
C TYR A 71 -16.24 3.58 8.65
N GLY A 72 -16.80 4.79 8.74
CA GLY A 72 -16.70 5.71 9.87
C GLY A 72 -15.83 6.94 9.59
N SER A 73 -15.77 7.82 10.58
CA SER A 73 -14.94 9.04 10.51
C SER A 73 -13.45 8.74 10.63
N GLU A 74 -12.60 9.51 9.93
CA GLU A 74 -11.14 9.42 10.02
C GLU A 74 -10.63 9.62 11.45
N SER A 75 -11.27 10.47 12.24
CA SER A 75 -10.87 10.79 13.61
C SER A 75 -11.46 9.87 14.69
N ASP A 76 -12.35 8.94 14.33
CA ASP A 76 -13.03 8.05 15.28
C ASP A 76 -12.78 6.57 15.00
N ASP A 77 -11.68 6.05 15.56
CA ASP A 77 -11.31 4.64 15.45
C ASP A 77 -12.38 3.67 15.98
N LEU A 78 -13.25 4.12 16.92
CA LEU A 78 -14.33 3.29 17.46
C LEU A 78 -15.47 3.14 16.47
N SER A 79 -15.85 4.20 15.76
CA SER A 79 -16.83 4.11 14.67
C SER A 79 -16.32 3.19 13.57
N GLN A 80 -15.08 3.35 13.16
CA GLN A 80 -14.42 2.47 12.17
C GLN A 80 -14.45 1.00 12.60
N ALA A 81 -14.18 0.71 13.87
CA ALA A 81 -14.20 -0.66 14.40
C ALA A 81 -15.59 -1.30 14.37
N ARG A 82 -16.65 -0.51 14.53
CA ARG A 82 -18.06 -0.96 14.50
C ARG A 82 -18.53 -1.18 13.06
N GLU A 83 -18.17 -0.28 12.16
CA GLU A 83 -18.75 -0.20 10.82
C GLU A 83 -18.00 -1.02 9.77
N LEU A 84 -16.71 -1.33 9.99
CA LEU A 84 -15.85 -2.00 8.99
C LEU A 84 -16.48 -3.30 8.42
N PHE A 85 -17.05 -4.17 9.27
CA PHE A 85 -17.61 -5.44 8.80
C PHE A 85 -18.88 -5.25 7.97
N ASP A 86 -19.72 -4.31 8.36
CA ASP A 86 -20.95 -3.99 7.62
C ASP A 86 -20.61 -3.33 6.29
N ALA A 87 -19.62 -2.45 6.27
CA ALA A 87 -19.10 -1.84 5.05
C ALA A 87 -18.55 -2.87 4.06
N LEU A 88 -17.76 -3.84 4.52
CA LEU A 88 -17.23 -4.92 3.68
C LEU A 88 -18.36 -5.81 3.13
N ARG A 89 -19.37 -6.16 3.93
CA ARG A 89 -20.55 -6.92 3.46
C ARG A 89 -21.34 -6.15 2.40
N LYS A 90 -21.55 -4.85 2.64
CA LYS A 90 -22.24 -3.98 1.70
C LYS A 90 -21.53 -3.90 0.35
N LEU A 91 -20.21 -3.85 0.33
CA LEU A 91 -19.42 -3.91 -0.90
C LEU A 91 -19.61 -5.24 -1.65
N ASP A 92 -19.67 -6.37 -0.94
CA ASP A 92 -19.95 -7.67 -1.53
C ASP A 92 -21.38 -7.74 -2.11
N GLU A 93 -22.37 -7.17 -1.42
CA GLU A 93 -23.77 -7.06 -1.88
C GLU A 93 -23.90 -6.17 -3.13
N MET A 94 -23.10 -5.11 -3.20
CA MET A 94 -23.01 -4.22 -4.38
C MET A 94 -22.27 -4.86 -5.57
N GLY A 95 -21.73 -6.07 -5.39
CA GLY A 95 -21.01 -6.79 -6.44
C GLY A 95 -19.63 -6.24 -6.74
N ALA A 96 -18.99 -5.56 -5.77
CA ALA A 96 -17.65 -5.04 -5.93
C ALA A 96 -16.67 -6.18 -6.28
N LYS A 97 -15.87 -5.97 -7.35
CA LYS A 97 -14.80 -6.90 -7.74
C LYS A 97 -13.45 -6.46 -7.18
N THR A 98 -13.19 -5.17 -7.20
CA THR A 98 -11.97 -4.57 -6.66
C THR A 98 -12.35 -3.40 -5.77
N VAL A 99 -11.78 -3.35 -4.58
CA VAL A 99 -12.01 -2.32 -3.56
C VAL A 99 -10.68 -1.72 -3.15
N TYR A 100 -10.56 -0.42 -3.22
CA TYR A 100 -9.44 0.34 -2.66
C TYR A 100 -9.86 0.91 -1.32
N ALA A 101 -9.24 0.40 -0.25
CA ALA A 101 -9.55 0.78 1.11
C ALA A 101 -8.54 1.81 1.62
N ARG A 102 -9.02 2.92 2.17
CA ARG A 102 -8.15 3.87 2.86
C ARG A 102 -7.62 3.24 4.14
N ILE A 103 -6.32 3.44 4.44
CA ILE A 103 -5.69 2.88 5.63
C ILE A 103 -6.24 3.55 6.90
N PRO A 104 -6.65 2.80 7.94
CA PRO A 104 -6.96 3.34 9.25
C PRO A 104 -5.69 3.67 10.04
N HIS A 105 -5.83 4.31 11.19
CA HIS A 105 -4.70 4.50 12.11
C HIS A 105 -4.09 3.17 12.52
N THR A 106 -2.75 3.12 12.58
CA THR A 106 -1.98 1.90 12.93
C THR A 106 -1.50 1.90 14.37
N THR A 107 -2.14 2.70 15.24
CA THR A 107 -1.87 2.82 16.67
C THR A 107 -3.18 2.75 17.46
N GLY A 108 -3.10 2.47 18.76
CA GLY A 108 -4.27 2.45 19.63
C GLY A 108 -5.39 1.50 19.15
N VAL A 109 -6.63 1.98 19.17
CA VAL A 109 -7.82 1.25 18.69
C VAL A 109 -7.77 1.05 17.17
N GLY A 110 -7.22 2.01 16.43
CA GLY A 110 -7.05 1.93 14.98
C GLY A 110 -6.21 0.71 14.55
N MET A 111 -5.25 0.26 15.37
CA MET A 111 -4.50 -0.96 15.12
C MET A 111 -5.42 -2.20 15.04
N ALA A 112 -6.49 -2.27 15.82
CA ALA A 112 -7.43 -3.38 15.75
C ALA A 112 -8.25 -3.35 14.44
N VAL A 113 -8.62 -2.14 13.98
CA VAL A 113 -9.28 -1.92 12.68
C VAL A 113 -8.33 -2.33 11.55
N TYR A 114 -7.08 -1.84 11.59
CA TYR A 114 -6.05 -2.20 10.62
C TYR A 114 -5.83 -3.72 10.53
N ASN A 115 -5.71 -4.40 11.68
CA ASN A 115 -5.52 -5.85 11.74
C ASN A 115 -6.65 -6.66 11.09
N ARG A 116 -7.87 -6.16 11.14
CA ARG A 116 -9.02 -6.76 10.46
C ARG A 116 -8.99 -6.47 8.96
N LEU A 117 -8.74 -5.22 8.61
CA LEU A 117 -8.71 -4.77 7.22
C LEU A 117 -7.56 -5.42 6.44
N ILE A 118 -6.35 -5.52 7.02
CA ILE A 118 -5.19 -6.13 6.34
C ILE A 118 -5.42 -7.61 6.03
N ARG A 119 -6.14 -8.33 6.90
CA ARG A 119 -6.53 -9.72 6.62
C ARG A 119 -7.59 -9.83 5.54
N ALA A 120 -8.58 -8.94 5.55
CA ALA A 120 -9.56 -8.84 4.47
C ALA A 120 -8.92 -8.54 3.12
N ALA A 121 -7.84 -7.74 3.12
CA ALA A 121 -7.03 -7.39 1.96
C ALA A 121 -5.99 -8.46 1.58
N ALA A 122 -5.95 -9.62 2.25
CA ALA A 122 -4.92 -10.63 2.05
C ALA A 122 -3.50 -10.04 2.03
N PHE A 123 -3.23 -9.09 2.94
CA PHE A 123 -1.97 -8.37 3.12
C PHE A 123 -1.53 -7.54 1.90
N THR A 124 -2.48 -7.17 1.03
CA THR A 124 -2.20 -6.33 -0.13
C THR A 124 -2.28 -4.85 0.26
N VAL A 125 -1.13 -4.16 0.25
CA VAL A 125 -1.03 -2.73 0.55
C VAL A 125 -0.29 -2.01 -0.57
N ILE A 126 -0.80 -0.87 -1.00
CA ILE A 126 -0.11 0.10 -1.86
C ILE A 126 0.28 1.29 -1.00
N ASP A 127 1.58 1.53 -0.85
CA ASP A 127 2.12 2.68 -0.13
C ASP A 127 2.42 3.80 -1.14
N LEU A 128 1.59 4.84 -1.12
CA LEU A 128 1.75 6.02 -1.98
C LEU A 128 2.52 7.17 -1.30
N ASN A 129 2.95 6.98 -0.05
CA ASN A 129 3.78 7.96 0.65
C ASN A 129 5.25 7.80 0.25
N LYS A 130 5.64 6.63 -0.27
CA LYS A 130 6.99 6.36 -0.74
C LYS A 130 7.11 6.60 -2.24
N PRO A 131 8.23 7.17 -2.69
CA PRO A 131 8.50 7.27 -4.11
C PRO A 131 8.57 5.86 -4.72
N PHE A 132 7.86 5.67 -5.83
CA PHE A 132 7.95 4.43 -6.61
C PHE A 132 9.33 4.37 -7.26
N THR A 133 10.09 3.32 -6.97
CA THR A 133 11.40 3.07 -7.57
C THR A 133 11.32 1.90 -8.54
N LEU A 134 11.66 2.15 -9.80
CA LEU A 134 11.74 1.13 -10.85
C LEU A 134 13.19 0.80 -11.16
N GLY A 135 13.60 -0.45 -10.90
CA GLY A 135 14.90 -0.96 -11.32
C GLY A 135 14.85 -1.44 -12.77
N LEU A 136 15.69 -0.87 -13.64
CA LEU A 136 15.84 -1.27 -15.03
C LEU A 136 17.19 -1.97 -15.24
N THR A 137 17.16 -3.26 -15.59
CA THR A 137 18.36 -4.06 -15.83
C THR A 137 18.32 -4.67 -17.24
N GLY A 138 19.48 -5.12 -17.74
CA GLY A 138 19.61 -5.77 -19.04
C GLY A 138 21.01 -5.60 -19.61
N GLN A 139 21.33 -6.39 -20.61
CA GLN A 139 22.63 -6.36 -21.31
C GLN A 139 22.91 -5.01 -21.98
N SER A 140 24.19 -4.75 -22.30
CA SER A 140 24.56 -3.59 -23.11
C SER A 140 23.83 -3.64 -24.46
N GLY A 141 23.33 -2.51 -24.93
CA GLY A 141 22.56 -2.43 -26.18
C GLY A 141 21.08 -2.83 -26.08
N ALA A 142 20.57 -3.29 -24.91
CA ALA A 142 19.17 -3.70 -24.72
C ALA A 142 18.15 -2.55 -24.74
N GLY A 143 18.57 -1.30 -24.96
CA GLY A 143 17.66 -0.15 -25.04
C GLY A 143 17.31 0.49 -23.70
N LYS A 144 18.01 0.18 -22.60
CA LYS A 144 17.77 0.76 -21.28
C LYS A 144 17.72 2.30 -21.31
N SER A 145 18.73 2.91 -21.92
CA SER A 145 18.84 4.38 -22.02
C SER A 145 17.68 5.01 -22.81
N TYR A 146 17.13 4.31 -23.79
CA TYR A 146 15.94 4.76 -24.51
C TYR A 146 14.71 4.77 -23.63
N ILE A 147 14.51 3.72 -22.84
CA ILE A 147 13.41 3.60 -21.88
C ILE A 147 13.56 4.67 -20.80
N CYS A 148 14.76 4.87 -20.23
CA CYS A 148 15.05 5.91 -19.25
C CYS A 148 14.65 7.30 -19.76
N LYS A 149 15.08 7.67 -20.97
CA LYS A 149 14.69 8.95 -21.59
C LYS A 149 13.19 9.11 -21.79
N LYS A 150 12.45 8.04 -22.02
CA LYS A 150 10.98 8.09 -22.06
C LYS A 150 10.38 8.27 -20.68
N LEU A 151 10.85 7.56 -19.68
CA LEU A 151 10.37 7.68 -18.29
C LEU A 151 10.63 9.09 -17.74
N GLU A 152 11.79 9.67 -18.04
CA GLU A 152 12.13 11.05 -17.66
C GLU A 152 11.09 12.06 -18.18
N LYS A 153 10.62 11.91 -19.42
CA LYS A 153 9.51 12.74 -19.99
C LYS A 153 8.18 12.57 -19.27
N HIS A 154 8.00 11.47 -18.53
CA HIS A 154 6.84 11.21 -17.68
C HIS A 154 7.06 11.61 -16.22
N GLY A 155 8.14 12.35 -15.91
CA GLY A 155 8.40 12.88 -14.58
C GLY A 155 9.16 11.95 -13.64
N PHE A 156 9.74 10.86 -14.16
CA PHE A 156 10.64 10.02 -13.36
C PHE A 156 12.03 10.65 -13.24
N ASN A 157 12.57 10.63 -12.02
CA ASN A 157 13.99 10.92 -11.83
C ASN A 157 14.80 9.69 -12.21
N ILE A 158 15.74 9.86 -13.12
CA ILE A 158 16.62 8.78 -13.59
C ILE A 158 17.92 8.82 -12.79
N VAL A 159 18.31 7.68 -12.24
CA VAL A 159 19.61 7.46 -11.60
C VAL A 159 20.33 6.38 -12.39
N ASP A 160 21.41 6.77 -13.07
CA ASP A 160 22.30 5.82 -13.72
C ASP A 160 23.41 5.41 -12.73
N CYS A 161 23.49 4.12 -12.41
CA CYS A 161 24.46 3.62 -11.44
C CYS A 161 25.92 3.82 -11.90
N ASP A 162 26.17 3.75 -13.20
CA ASP A 162 27.52 3.96 -13.75
C ASP A 162 27.96 5.42 -13.60
N ASP A 163 27.03 6.38 -13.81
CA ASP A 163 27.26 7.79 -13.58
C ASP A 163 27.48 8.11 -12.10
N VAL A 164 26.72 7.45 -11.21
CA VAL A 164 26.92 7.60 -9.74
C VAL A 164 28.30 7.11 -9.34
N VAL A 165 28.72 5.94 -9.80
CA VAL A 165 30.06 5.39 -9.51
C VAL A 165 31.14 6.32 -10.04
N LYS A 166 31.02 6.82 -11.26
CA LYS A 166 31.97 7.76 -11.85
C LYS A 166 32.07 9.06 -11.04
N ASN A 167 30.90 9.63 -10.62
CA ASN A 167 30.89 10.82 -9.79
C ASN A 167 31.57 10.61 -8.43
N ILE A 168 31.43 9.42 -7.83
CA ILE A 168 32.14 9.08 -6.58
C ILE A 168 33.64 9.05 -6.82
N TYR A 169 34.10 8.38 -7.88
CA TYR A 169 35.53 8.32 -8.21
C TYR A 169 36.14 9.71 -8.48
N ASP A 170 35.40 10.58 -9.15
CA ASP A 170 35.87 11.91 -9.52
C ASP A 170 35.90 12.89 -8.32
N ASN A 171 34.98 12.74 -7.37
CA ASN A 171 34.73 13.75 -6.33
C ASN A 171 35.05 13.31 -4.89
N ASP A 172 35.02 12.01 -4.58
CA ASP A 172 35.27 11.50 -3.22
C ASP A 172 36.63 10.79 -3.12
N LYS A 173 37.69 11.61 -2.98
CA LYS A 173 39.06 11.12 -2.83
C LYS A 173 39.33 10.34 -1.55
N ILE A 174 38.45 10.45 -0.54
CA ILE A 174 38.58 9.74 0.74
C ILE A 174 38.07 8.31 0.56
N LEU A 175 36.91 8.16 -0.07
CA LEU A 175 36.31 6.84 -0.34
C LEU A 175 37.19 6.03 -1.31
N VAL A 176 37.69 6.67 -2.37
CA VAL A 176 38.56 6.02 -3.38
C VAL A 176 39.87 5.51 -2.78
N LYS A 177 40.41 6.19 -1.74
CA LYS A 177 41.62 5.71 -1.05
C LYS A 177 41.37 4.56 -0.07
N SER A 178 40.10 4.26 0.27
CA SER A 178 39.69 3.19 1.18
C SER A 178 39.26 1.91 0.46
N LEU A 179 39.15 1.93 -0.86
CA LEU A 179 38.89 0.78 -1.76
C LEU A 179 40.19 0.20 -2.26
#